data_3f2f732de64ffb2bd5cc4b8eba3c5d13
#
_entry.id   3f2f732de64ffb2bd5cc4b8eba3c5d13
#
_cell.length_a   1.000
_cell.length_b   1.000
_cell.length_c   1.000
_cell.angle_alpha   90.00
_cell.angle_beta   90.00
_cell.angle_gamma   90.00
#
_symmetry.space_group_name_H-M   'P 1'
#
loop_
_entity.id
_entity.type
_entity.pdbx_description
1 polymer ?
#
loop_
_entity_poly.entity_id
_entity_poly.type
_entity_poly.pdbx_seq_one_letter_code
_entity_poly.pdbx_strand_id
1 'polypeptide(L)'
;MAVKEWQTLARLSAGSAIEIERVRLVDSDVAVEGPFELPPLARLPADDQVFVAAFVRCHGSIKQMEKFFGVSYPTVKNRLNRISAQLPLVEVAPPAASDRPTPSDLLSCLERGEMTVDEVLNELKGLSRRGSS
;
A
#
# COMPACT_ATOMS: atom_id res chain seq x y z
N MET A 1 0.69 -7.44 -31.17
CA MET A 1 -0.41 -7.88 -30.30
C MET A 1 -0.89 -6.74 -29.42
N ALA A 2 -2.19 -6.53 -29.36
CA ALA A 2 -2.73 -5.53 -28.42
C ALA A 2 -2.55 -6.01 -26.98
N VAL A 3 -2.11 -5.11 -26.12
CA VAL A 3 -1.99 -5.39 -24.69
C VAL A 3 -3.38 -5.42 -24.08
N LYS A 4 -3.70 -6.47 -23.37
CA LYS A 4 -4.99 -6.63 -22.69
C LYS A 4 -4.89 -6.07 -21.26
N GLU A 5 -6.01 -5.58 -20.77
CA GLU A 5 -6.08 -5.07 -19.41
C GLU A 5 -5.97 -6.20 -18.37
N TRP A 6 -5.32 -5.90 -17.26
CA TRP A 6 -5.15 -6.84 -16.16
C TRP A 6 -6.47 -7.36 -15.61
N GLN A 7 -7.52 -6.52 -15.56
CA GLN A 7 -8.83 -6.92 -15.07
C GLN A 7 -9.44 -8.07 -15.88
N THR A 8 -9.11 -8.13 -17.18
CA THR A 8 -9.57 -9.24 -18.03
C THR A 8 -8.97 -10.56 -17.54
N LEU A 9 -7.67 -10.57 -17.24
CA LEU A 9 -7.01 -11.77 -16.72
C LEU A 9 -7.56 -12.13 -15.33
N ALA A 10 -7.74 -11.15 -14.46
CA ALA A 10 -8.28 -11.38 -13.13
C ALA A 10 -9.68 -12.02 -13.16
N ARG A 11 -10.53 -11.61 -14.10
CA ARG A 11 -11.85 -12.21 -14.29
C ARG A 11 -11.76 -13.64 -14.83
N LEU A 12 -10.87 -13.89 -15.78
CA LEU A 12 -10.69 -15.22 -16.37
C LEU A 12 -10.13 -16.22 -15.37
N SER A 13 -9.25 -15.77 -14.47
CA SER A 13 -8.67 -16.63 -13.45
C SER A 13 -9.64 -16.97 -12.31
N ALA A 14 -10.71 -16.18 -12.15
CA ALA A 14 -11.79 -16.43 -11.17
C ALA A 14 -11.29 -16.73 -9.75
N GLY A 15 -10.26 -16.02 -9.30
CA GLY A 15 -9.70 -16.19 -7.96
C GLY A 15 -8.70 -17.35 -7.83
N SER A 16 -8.42 -18.06 -8.91
CA SER A 16 -7.37 -19.08 -8.90
C SER A 16 -6.00 -18.45 -8.76
N ALA A 17 -5.10 -19.13 -8.08
CA ALA A 17 -3.72 -18.70 -7.99
C ALA A 17 -3.08 -18.69 -9.37
N ILE A 18 -2.37 -17.63 -9.70
CA ILE A 18 -1.66 -17.50 -10.97
C ILE A 18 -0.18 -17.30 -10.73
N GLU A 19 0.62 -17.67 -11.71
CA GLU A 19 2.06 -17.59 -11.69
C GLU A 19 2.53 -16.94 -12.97
N ILE A 20 3.57 -16.13 -12.90
CA ILE A 20 4.15 -15.51 -14.09
C ILE A 20 5.16 -16.46 -14.68
N GLU A 21 4.90 -16.94 -15.87
CA GLU A 21 5.74 -17.88 -16.58
C GLU A 21 6.73 -17.19 -17.51
N ARG A 22 6.32 -16.08 -18.09
CA ARG A 22 7.13 -15.36 -19.07
C ARG A 22 6.83 -13.88 -19.03
N VAL A 23 7.89 -13.07 -19.02
CA VAL A 23 7.81 -11.62 -19.11
C VAL A 23 8.64 -11.16 -20.30
N ARG A 24 8.02 -10.36 -21.17
CA ARG A 24 8.72 -9.76 -22.29
C ARG A 24 9.08 -8.31 -21.95
N LEU A 25 10.33 -7.95 -22.15
CA LEU A 25 10.77 -6.57 -22.02
C LEU A 25 10.44 -5.83 -23.32
N VAL A 26 9.56 -4.83 -23.23
CA VAL A 26 8.98 -4.18 -24.41
C VAL A 26 10.03 -3.45 -25.23
N ASP A 27 11.00 -2.83 -24.55
CA ASP A 27 11.99 -1.96 -25.21
C ASP A 27 13.19 -2.71 -25.80
N SER A 28 13.47 -3.91 -25.34
CA SER A 28 14.67 -4.65 -25.74
C SER A 28 14.40 -5.96 -26.46
N ASP A 29 13.14 -6.29 -26.68
CA ASP A 29 12.70 -7.54 -27.33
C ASP A 29 13.29 -8.81 -26.68
N VAL A 30 13.57 -8.71 -25.39
CA VAL A 30 14.06 -9.82 -24.57
C VAL A 30 12.91 -10.34 -23.74
N ALA A 31 12.83 -11.67 -23.62
CA ALA A 31 11.87 -12.32 -22.74
C ALA A 31 12.61 -13.04 -21.60
N VAL A 32 12.05 -12.93 -20.40
CA VAL A 32 12.54 -13.64 -19.21
C VAL A 32 11.52 -14.72 -18.85
N GLU A 33 11.97 -15.95 -18.74
CA GLU A 33 11.13 -17.10 -18.37
C GLU A 33 11.45 -17.52 -16.94
N GLY A 34 10.42 -17.92 -16.22
CA GLY A 34 10.58 -18.36 -14.86
C GLY A 34 9.46 -19.27 -14.47
N PRO A 35 9.39 -19.66 -13.18
CA PRO A 35 8.22 -19.30 -12.42
C PRO A 35 8.53 -18.08 -11.53
N PHE A 36 7.65 -17.06 -11.60
CA PHE A 36 7.71 -15.88 -10.74
C PHE A 36 6.39 -15.73 -10.00
N GLU A 37 6.47 -15.46 -8.72
CA GLU A 37 5.29 -15.17 -7.94
C GLU A 37 4.81 -13.73 -8.19
N LEU A 38 3.50 -13.54 -8.16
CA LEU A 38 2.93 -12.20 -8.20
C LEU A 38 3.23 -11.46 -6.90
N PRO A 39 3.50 -10.16 -6.98
CA PRO A 39 3.58 -9.37 -5.75
C PRO A 39 2.23 -9.35 -5.03
N PRO A 40 2.22 -9.16 -3.69
CA PRO A 40 0.97 -9.22 -2.91
C PRO A 40 -0.13 -8.32 -3.42
N LEU A 41 0.18 -7.11 -3.88
CA LEU A 41 -0.82 -6.19 -4.43
C LEU A 41 -1.48 -6.74 -5.69
N ALA A 42 -0.74 -7.48 -6.52
CA ALA A 42 -1.28 -8.07 -7.73
C ALA A 42 -2.16 -9.31 -7.46
N ARG A 43 -2.06 -9.89 -6.26
CA ARG A 43 -2.90 -11.02 -5.84
C ARG A 43 -4.28 -10.60 -5.36
N LEU A 44 -4.49 -9.32 -5.09
CA LEU A 44 -5.77 -8.82 -4.66
C LEU A 44 -6.80 -8.98 -5.77
N PRO A 45 -8.09 -9.21 -5.43
CA PRO A 45 -9.16 -9.14 -6.41
C PRO A 45 -9.15 -7.80 -7.15
N ALA A 46 -9.66 -7.79 -8.38
CA ALA A 46 -9.63 -6.60 -9.22
C ALA A 46 -10.29 -5.39 -8.55
N ASP A 47 -11.41 -5.59 -7.87
CA ASP A 47 -12.12 -4.53 -7.15
C ASP A 47 -11.27 -3.94 -6.02
N ASP A 48 -10.53 -4.78 -5.30
CA ASP A 48 -9.66 -4.35 -4.22
C ASP A 48 -8.44 -3.60 -4.76
N GLN A 49 -7.93 -3.99 -5.93
CA GLN A 49 -6.86 -3.25 -6.60
C GLN A 49 -7.28 -1.82 -6.94
N VAL A 50 -8.50 -1.67 -7.46
CA VAL A 50 -9.08 -0.35 -7.75
C VAL A 50 -9.23 0.46 -6.46
N PHE A 51 -9.69 -0.17 -5.40
CA PHE A 51 -9.86 0.47 -4.10
C PHE A 51 -8.52 0.98 -3.54
N VAL A 52 -7.48 0.15 -3.60
CA VAL A 52 -6.12 0.54 -3.17
C VAL A 52 -5.59 1.70 -4.00
N ALA A 53 -5.76 1.64 -5.32
CA ALA A 53 -5.33 2.73 -6.21
C ALA A 53 -6.06 4.04 -5.87
N ALA A 54 -7.35 3.98 -5.61
CA ALA A 54 -8.13 5.14 -5.19
C ALA A 54 -7.67 5.69 -3.84
N PHE A 55 -7.34 4.81 -2.89
CA PHE A 55 -6.82 5.20 -1.59
C PHE A 55 -5.50 5.97 -1.71
N VAL A 56 -4.59 5.49 -2.54
CA VAL A 56 -3.33 6.18 -2.81
C VAL A 56 -3.59 7.53 -3.48
N ARG A 57 -4.49 7.56 -4.46
CA ARG A 57 -4.84 8.80 -5.16
C ARG A 57 -5.50 9.82 -4.24
N CYS A 58 -6.25 9.39 -3.25
CA CYS A 58 -6.84 10.24 -2.22
C CYS A 58 -5.85 10.59 -1.10
N HIS A 59 -4.59 10.23 -1.26
CA HIS A 59 -3.52 10.47 -0.27
C HIS A 59 -3.86 9.93 1.14
N GLY A 60 -4.57 8.81 1.18
CA GLY A 60 -4.97 8.18 2.44
C GLY A 60 -6.17 8.82 3.12
N SER A 61 -6.84 9.78 2.49
CA SER A 61 -8.01 10.45 3.07
C SER A 61 -9.25 9.57 2.97
N ILE A 62 -9.70 9.04 4.10
CA ILE A 62 -10.91 8.22 4.16
C ILE A 62 -12.14 9.06 3.78
N LYS A 63 -12.15 10.32 4.16
CA LYS A 63 -13.23 11.25 3.82
C LYS A 63 -13.39 11.43 2.31
N GLN A 64 -12.28 11.51 1.58
CA GLN A 64 -12.33 11.57 0.11
C GLN A 64 -12.76 10.22 -0.48
N MET A 65 -12.36 9.13 0.13
CA MET A 65 -12.79 7.79 -0.29
C MET A 65 -14.30 7.63 -0.15
N GLU A 66 -14.89 8.13 0.94
CA GLU A 66 -16.34 8.12 1.12
C GLU A 66 -17.05 8.83 -0.03
N LYS A 67 -16.54 9.98 -0.42
CA LYS A 67 -17.09 10.76 -1.53
C LYS A 67 -16.91 10.07 -2.87
N PHE A 68 -15.72 9.50 -3.08
CA PHE A 68 -15.39 8.85 -4.36
C PHE A 68 -16.25 7.62 -4.61
N PHE A 69 -16.44 6.78 -3.61
CA PHE A 69 -17.23 5.56 -3.74
C PHE A 69 -18.69 5.72 -3.32
N GLY A 70 -19.07 6.85 -2.73
CA GLY A 70 -20.43 7.06 -2.23
C GLY A 70 -20.82 6.13 -1.09
N VAL A 71 -19.91 5.80 -0.21
CA VAL A 71 -20.11 4.88 0.91
C VAL A 71 -19.76 5.55 2.24
N SER A 72 -20.19 4.94 3.35
CA SER A 72 -19.96 5.47 4.68
C SER A 72 -18.54 5.20 5.18
N TYR A 73 -18.11 5.95 6.19
CA TYR A 73 -16.82 5.78 6.87
C TYR A 73 -16.59 4.34 7.35
N PRO A 74 -17.53 3.70 8.08
CA PRO A 74 -17.34 2.32 8.50
C PRO A 74 -17.12 1.35 7.34
N THR A 75 -17.79 1.57 6.22
CA THR A 75 -17.64 0.73 5.03
C THR A 75 -16.23 0.83 4.46
N VAL A 76 -15.69 2.04 4.35
CA VAL A 76 -14.31 2.26 3.89
C VAL A 76 -13.33 1.61 4.87
N LYS A 77 -13.50 1.83 6.17
CA LYS A 77 -12.62 1.28 7.21
C LYS A 77 -12.61 -0.25 7.19
N ASN A 78 -13.78 -0.86 7.12
CA ASN A 78 -13.90 -2.32 7.10
C ASN A 78 -13.23 -2.92 5.87
N ARG A 79 -13.38 -2.27 4.73
CA ARG A 79 -12.74 -2.72 3.49
C ARG A 79 -11.23 -2.58 3.55
N LEU A 80 -10.72 -1.48 4.09
CA LEU A 80 -9.29 -1.29 4.32
C LEU A 80 -8.72 -2.36 5.25
N ASN A 81 -9.42 -2.67 6.33
CA ASN A 81 -8.99 -3.69 7.28
C ASN A 81 -8.94 -5.08 6.62
N ARG A 82 -9.93 -5.41 5.81
CA ARG A 82 -9.97 -6.67 5.07
C ARG A 82 -8.82 -6.77 4.07
N ILE A 83 -8.57 -5.71 3.30
CA ILE A 83 -7.46 -5.67 2.34
C ILE A 83 -6.12 -5.75 3.06
N SER A 84 -5.96 -5.00 4.15
CA SER A 84 -4.76 -5.02 4.98
C SER A 84 -4.43 -6.43 5.50
N ALA A 85 -5.45 -7.19 5.87
CA ALA A 85 -5.26 -8.56 6.34
C ALA A 85 -4.77 -9.50 5.23
N GLN A 86 -5.10 -9.21 3.98
CA GLN A 86 -4.65 -10.00 2.83
C GLN A 86 -3.25 -9.59 2.35
N LEU A 87 -2.83 -8.38 2.64
CA LEU A 87 -1.49 -7.93 2.34
C LEU A 87 -0.59 -8.35 3.50
N PRO A 88 0.30 -9.33 3.31
CA PRO A 88 1.33 -9.51 4.31
C PRO A 88 2.07 -8.20 4.36
N LEU A 89 2.02 -7.52 5.50
CA LEU A 89 2.98 -6.49 5.80
C LEU A 89 4.31 -7.18 5.63
N VAL A 90 4.90 -6.88 4.52
CA VAL A 90 6.23 -7.35 4.24
C VAL A 90 7.06 -6.89 5.40
N GLU A 91 7.55 -7.84 6.17
CA GLU A 91 8.73 -7.62 6.97
C GLU A 91 9.90 -7.39 6.00
N VAL A 92 9.76 -6.44 5.10
CA VAL A 92 10.92 -5.77 4.56
C VAL A 92 11.45 -5.04 5.77
N ALA A 93 12.47 -5.62 6.37
CA ALA A 93 13.22 -4.91 7.35
C ALA A 93 13.45 -3.52 6.76
N PRO A 94 12.82 -2.45 7.29
CA PRO A 94 13.11 -1.13 6.79
C PRO A 94 14.61 -0.94 6.90
N PRO A 95 15.24 -0.22 5.95
CA PRO A 95 16.67 0.05 6.05
C PRO A 95 16.95 0.49 7.48
N ALA A 96 17.89 -0.15 8.14
CA ALA A 96 18.12 -0.07 9.58
C ALA A 96 18.27 1.34 10.14
N ALA A 97 18.39 2.35 9.29
CA ALA A 97 18.48 3.74 9.67
C ALA A 97 17.12 4.45 9.84
N SER A 98 15.99 3.80 9.51
CA SER A 98 14.70 4.51 9.40
C SER A 98 13.62 4.01 10.35
N ASP A 99 13.94 3.15 11.32
CA ASP A 99 12.97 2.64 12.28
C ASP A 99 12.47 3.68 13.29
N ARG A 100 13.07 4.84 13.29
CA ARG A 100 12.64 5.92 14.18
C ARG A 100 12.12 7.08 13.35
N PRO A 101 10.89 7.55 13.62
CA PRO A 101 10.43 8.74 12.94
C PRO A 101 11.37 9.90 13.24
N THR A 102 11.80 10.59 12.21
CA THR A 102 12.58 11.81 12.38
C THR A 102 11.68 12.92 12.91
N PRO A 103 12.23 13.98 13.54
CA PRO A 103 11.42 15.14 13.93
C PRO A 103 10.63 15.71 12.75
N SER A 104 11.18 15.68 11.54
CA SER A 104 10.47 16.11 10.33
C SER A 104 9.26 15.24 10.04
N ASP A 105 9.39 13.91 10.19
CA ASP A 105 8.27 12.97 10.01
C ASP A 105 7.15 13.24 11.02
N LEU A 106 7.50 13.50 12.27
CA LEU A 106 6.54 13.81 13.32
C LEU A 106 5.78 15.11 13.03
N LEU A 107 6.48 16.13 12.56
CA LEU A 107 5.86 17.39 12.18
C LEU A 107 4.91 17.21 10.98
N SER A 108 5.31 16.40 10.01
CA SER A 108 4.46 16.06 8.88
C SER A 108 3.18 15.33 9.31
N CYS A 109 3.28 14.41 10.27
CA CYS A 109 2.13 13.71 10.84
C CYS A 109 1.20 14.70 11.56
N LEU A 110 1.75 15.68 12.27
CA LEU A 110 0.98 16.72 12.93
C LEU A 110 0.21 17.58 11.92
N GLU A 111 0.88 18.00 10.84
CA GLU A 111 0.27 18.78 9.78
C GLU A 111 -0.87 18.05 9.09
N ARG A 112 -0.72 16.74 8.92
CA ARG A 112 -1.77 15.88 8.31
C ARG A 112 -2.88 15.51 9.29
N GLY A 113 -2.77 15.89 10.56
CA GLY A 113 -3.75 15.55 11.59
C GLY A 113 -3.72 14.09 12.03
N GLU A 114 -2.64 13.37 11.75
CA GLU A 114 -2.48 11.97 12.16
C GLU A 114 -2.02 11.83 13.61
N MET A 115 -1.39 12.88 14.15
CA MET A 115 -0.93 12.92 15.55
C MET A 115 -1.32 14.25 16.18
N THR A 116 -1.55 14.21 17.50
CA THR A 116 -1.77 15.43 18.29
C THR A 116 -0.44 16.05 18.68
N VAL A 117 -0.48 17.34 19.08
CA VAL A 117 0.72 18.06 19.58
C VAL A 117 1.35 17.33 20.77
N ASP A 118 0.52 16.84 21.69
CA ASP A 118 1.01 16.12 22.87
C ASP A 118 1.73 14.82 22.50
N GLU A 119 1.19 14.08 21.54
CA GLU A 119 1.82 12.86 21.04
C GLU A 119 3.16 13.14 20.36
N VAL A 120 3.25 14.19 19.57
CA VAL A 120 4.50 14.61 18.92
C VAL A 120 5.53 15.01 19.98
N LEU A 121 5.15 15.77 20.99
CA LEU A 121 6.05 16.18 22.07
C LEU A 121 6.59 14.98 22.85
N ASN A 122 5.74 13.99 23.12
CA ASN A 122 6.17 12.76 23.80
C ASN A 122 7.19 11.97 22.98
N GLU A 123 6.98 11.87 21.69
CA GLU A 123 7.92 11.19 20.80
C GLU A 123 9.25 11.93 20.70
N LEU A 124 9.21 13.24 20.61
CA LEU A 124 10.42 14.07 20.59
C LEU A 124 11.22 13.94 21.89
N LYS A 125 10.56 13.89 23.04
CA LYS A 125 11.20 13.66 24.33
C LYS A 125 11.84 12.28 24.39
N GLY A 126 11.17 11.27 23.86
CA GLY A 126 11.73 9.91 23.77
C GLY A 126 12.99 9.85 22.91
N LEU A 127 13.01 10.54 21.80
CA LEU A 127 14.19 10.63 20.92
C LEU A 127 15.34 11.37 21.60
N SER A 128 15.04 12.44 22.31
CA SER A 128 16.05 13.22 23.05
C SER A 128 16.71 12.40 24.16
N ARG A 129 15.93 11.60 24.90
CA ARG A 129 16.46 10.74 25.98
C ARG A 129 17.37 9.65 25.45
N ARG A 130 17.10 9.13 24.26
CA ARG A 130 17.93 8.08 23.65
C ARG A 130 19.21 8.61 23.03
N GLY A 131 19.24 9.89 22.68
CA GLY A 131 20.43 10.54 22.11
C GLY A 131 21.42 11.05 23.13
N SER A 132 21.10 11.01 24.41
CA SER A 132 21.94 11.57 25.49
C SER A 132 22.77 10.54 26.27
N SER A 133 22.83 9.33 25.77
CA SER A 133 23.66 8.28 26.37
C SER A 133 25.01 8.15 25.71
#